data_22565c7fbd12f7a49eb1e46ac5247a70
#
_entry.id   22565c7fbd12f7a49eb1e46ac5247a70
#
_cell.length_a   1.000
_cell.length_b   1.000
_cell.length_c   1.000
_cell.angle_alpha   90.00
_cell.angle_beta   90.00
_cell.angle_gamma   90.00
#
_symmetry.space_group_name_H-M   'P 1'
#
loop_
_entity.id
_entity.type
_entity.pdbx_description
1 polymer ?
#
loop_
_entity_poly.entity_id
_entity_poly.type
_entity_poly.pdbx_seq_one_letter_code
_entity_poly.pdbx_strand_id
1 'polypeptide(L)'
;YRMINNNWERFGAVYSRVMSNYYKDVDHSELMRAAIEGLLRELDSYSQFFDEEGVRQLRQDTTGRFAGLGITVGIKDNYPVVISPMDGTPAKRAGLQPGDLIVAIEGTDSFELSLEEVVTSLRGEPGSMVNITVGRAGNPNWNVTITRELITIKSVALAYLITSQIGYISMKETRFSEGT
;
A
#
# COMPACT_ATOMS: atom_id res chain seq x y z
N TYR A 1 -20.28 -34.64 8.81
CA TYR A 1 -19.98 -34.69 7.35
C TYR A 1 -21.25 -34.47 6.49
N ARG A 2 -22.37 -35.09 6.75
CA ARG A 2 -23.60 -35.01 5.95
C ARG A 2 -24.23 -33.60 5.96
N MET A 3 -24.18 -32.89 7.08
CA MET A 3 -24.67 -31.48 7.19
C MET A 3 -23.77 -30.48 6.42
N ILE A 4 -22.46 -30.69 6.42
CA ILE A 4 -21.51 -29.85 5.73
C ILE A 4 -21.74 -29.96 4.21
N ASN A 5 -21.91 -31.16 3.67
CA ASN A 5 -22.18 -31.39 2.25
C ASN A 5 -23.47 -30.68 1.79
N ASN A 6 -24.55 -30.80 2.57
CA ASN A 6 -25.84 -30.20 2.22
C ASN A 6 -25.78 -28.67 2.21
N ASN A 7 -25.04 -28.04 3.11
CA ASN A 7 -24.86 -26.59 3.13
C ASN A 7 -23.98 -26.12 1.96
N TRP A 8 -22.95 -26.91 1.61
CA TRP A 8 -22.09 -26.61 0.46
C TRP A 8 -22.85 -26.70 -0.86
N GLU A 9 -23.71 -27.72 -1.04
CA GLU A 9 -24.58 -27.84 -2.21
C GLU A 9 -25.55 -26.65 -2.33
N ARG A 10 -26.13 -26.22 -1.20
CA ARG A 10 -27.00 -25.02 -1.19
C ARG A 10 -26.25 -23.74 -1.56
N PHE A 11 -25.06 -23.54 -0.98
CA PHE A 11 -24.23 -22.39 -1.33
C PHE A 11 -23.87 -22.40 -2.82
N GLY A 12 -23.42 -23.53 -3.35
CA GLY A 12 -23.08 -23.68 -4.77
C GLY A 12 -24.27 -23.43 -5.69
N ALA A 13 -25.47 -23.90 -5.31
CA ALA A 13 -26.69 -23.66 -6.10
C ALA A 13 -27.06 -22.17 -6.14
N VAL A 14 -26.98 -21.47 -5.02
CA VAL A 14 -27.22 -20.02 -4.95
C VAL A 14 -26.19 -19.28 -5.77
N TYR A 15 -24.91 -19.58 -5.57
CA TYR A 15 -23.80 -18.98 -6.32
C TYR A 15 -23.99 -19.13 -7.84
N SER A 16 -24.24 -20.35 -8.31
CA SER A 16 -24.48 -20.65 -9.73
C SER A 16 -25.69 -19.88 -10.28
N ARG A 17 -26.76 -19.76 -9.47
CA ARG A 17 -27.95 -19.04 -9.89
C ARG A 17 -27.72 -17.53 -10.00
N VAL A 18 -26.92 -16.94 -9.10
CA VAL A 18 -26.52 -15.54 -9.20
C VAL A 18 -25.70 -15.34 -10.47
N MET A 19 -24.68 -16.15 -10.68
CA MET A 19 -23.81 -16.04 -11.86
C MET A 19 -24.55 -16.17 -13.19
N SER A 20 -25.59 -17.01 -13.23
CA SER A 20 -26.33 -17.30 -14.48
C SER A 20 -27.49 -16.34 -14.75
N ASN A 21 -28.07 -15.71 -13.73
CA ASN A 21 -29.34 -14.98 -13.85
C ASN A 21 -29.31 -13.55 -13.31
N TYR A 22 -28.18 -13.07 -12.79
CA TYR A 22 -28.12 -11.69 -12.36
C TYR A 22 -28.16 -10.74 -13.57
N TYR A 23 -28.82 -9.60 -13.43
CA TYR A 23 -29.09 -8.68 -14.54
C TYR A 23 -27.87 -7.87 -15.03
N LYS A 24 -26.76 -7.92 -14.30
CA LYS A 24 -25.46 -7.32 -14.65
C LYS A 24 -24.40 -8.38 -14.65
N ASP A 25 -23.34 -8.14 -15.40
CA ASP A 25 -22.12 -8.94 -15.30
C ASP A 25 -21.55 -8.85 -13.89
N VAL A 26 -21.19 -9.98 -13.32
CA VAL A 26 -20.64 -10.10 -11.97
C VAL A 26 -19.26 -10.75 -12.06
N ASP A 27 -18.28 -10.16 -11.45
CA ASP A 27 -16.96 -10.76 -11.33
C ASP A 27 -16.99 -11.94 -10.35
N HIS A 28 -16.57 -13.10 -10.85
CA HIS A 28 -16.51 -14.34 -10.06
C HIS A 28 -15.61 -14.22 -8.82
N SER A 29 -14.47 -13.55 -8.99
CA SER A 29 -13.46 -13.42 -7.94
C SER A 29 -13.94 -12.50 -6.83
N GLU A 30 -14.55 -11.36 -7.20
CA GLU A 30 -15.14 -10.41 -6.25
C GLU A 30 -16.30 -11.03 -5.47
N LEU A 31 -17.20 -11.75 -6.17
CA LEU A 31 -18.33 -12.40 -5.50
C LEU A 31 -17.88 -13.49 -4.53
N MET A 32 -16.88 -14.29 -4.91
CA MET A 32 -16.32 -15.32 -4.05
C MET A 32 -15.59 -14.71 -2.84
N ARG A 33 -14.83 -13.64 -3.05
CA ARG A 33 -14.17 -12.89 -1.98
C ARG A 33 -15.19 -12.36 -0.97
N ALA A 34 -16.24 -11.70 -1.44
CA ALA A 34 -17.32 -11.18 -0.59
C ALA A 34 -18.01 -12.29 0.23
N ALA A 35 -18.18 -13.49 -0.36
CA ALA A 35 -18.75 -14.64 0.33
C ALA A 35 -17.83 -15.13 1.46
N ILE A 36 -16.52 -15.22 1.22
CA ILE A 36 -15.52 -15.62 2.23
C ILE A 36 -15.45 -14.59 3.35
N GLU A 37 -15.39 -13.31 3.02
CA GLU A 37 -15.37 -12.21 3.99
C GLU A 37 -16.64 -12.20 4.85
N GLY A 38 -17.82 -12.44 4.22
CA GLY A 38 -19.09 -12.57 4.93
C GLY A 38 -19.08 -13.73 5.94
N LEU A 39 -18.50 -14.87 5.57
CA LEU A 39 -18.38 -16.02 6.45
C LEU A 39 -17.46 -15.74 7.65
N LEU A 40 -16.32 -15.07 7.40
CA LEU A 40 -15.35 -14.76 8.46
C LEU A 40 -15.87 -13.69 9.42
N ARG A 41 -16.67 -12.74 8.93
CA ARG A 41 -17.31 -11.70 9.76
C ARG A 41 -18.22 -12.25 10.86
N GLU A 42 -18.77 -13.44 10.67
CA GLU A 42 -19.60 -14.12 11.67
C GLU A 42 -18.77 -14.79 12.78
N LEU A 43 -17.44 -14.83 12.66
CA LEU A 43 -16.57 -15.46 13.67
C LEU A 43 -16.13 -14.42 14.72
N ASP A 44 -15.21 -13.54 14.37
CA ASP A 44 -14.69 -12.50 15.26
C ASP A 44 -14.04 -11.37 14.42
N SER A 45 -13.70 -10.25 15.07
CA SER A 45 -13.10 -9.08 14.42
C SER A 45 -11.64 -9.29 13.95
N TYR A 46 -10.99 -10.37 14.35
CA TYR A 46 -9.61 -10.70 13.98
C TYR A 46 -9.55 -11.70 12.83
N SER A 47 -10.68 -12.36 12.53
CA SER A 47 -10.76 -13.31 11.42
C SER A 47 -10.93 -12.58 10.09
N GLN A 48 -9.87 -12.54 9.29
CA GLN A 48 -9.83 -11.83 8.00
C GLN A 48 -9.31 -12.74 6.90
N PHE A 49 -9.79 -12.51 5.69
CA PHE A 49 -9.28 -13.16 4.50
C PHE A 49 -8.20 -12.28 3.86
N PHE A 50 -7.05 -12.87 3.60
CA PHE A 50 -5.99 -12.24 2.84
C PHE A 50 -5.76 -13.06 1.57
N ASP A 51 -5.87 -12.42 0.42
CA ASP A 51 -5.38 -12.95 -0.84
C ASP A 51 -3.83 -12.85 -0.87
N GLU A 52 -3.21 -13.26 -1.98
CA GLU A 52 -1.73 -13.23 -2.10
C GLU A 52 -1.17 -11.82 -1.89
N GLU A 53 -1.88 -10.80 -2.40
CA GLU A 53 -1.48 -9.40 -2.23
C GLU A 53 -1.62 -8.96 -0.77
N GLY A 54 -2.74 -9.27 -0.14
CA GLY A 54 -3.00 -8.99 1.27
C GLY A 54 -1.99 -9.67 2.21
N VAL A 55 -1.61 -10.93 1.93
CA VAL A 55 -0.54 -11.62 2.67
C VAL A 55 0.80 -10.92 2.48
N ARG A 56 1.10 -10.46 1.26
CA ARG A 56 2.33 -9.72 0.97
C ARG A 56 2.36 -8.39 1.73
N GLN A 57 1.24 -7.66 1.72
CA GLN A 57 1.08 -6.40 2.45
C GLN A 57 1.23 -6.62 3.96
N LEU A 58 0.55 -7.61 4.53
CA LEU A 58 0.63 -7.95 5.95
C LEU A 58 2.07 -8.28 6.38
N ARG A 59 2.82 -9.01 5.55
CA ARG A 59 4.23 -9.30 5.81
C ARG A 59 5.07 -8.03 5.78
N GLN A 60 4.82 -7.11 4.84
CA GLN A 60 5.53 -5.83 4.76
C GLN A 60 5.26 -4.99 6.00
N ASP A 61 4.01 -4.87 6.41
CA ASP A 61 3.60 -4.08 7.58
C ASP A 61 4.17 -4.66 8.88
N THR A 62 4.17 -5.99 9.02
CA THR A 62 4.70 -6.68 10.21
C THR A 62 6.22 -6.63 10.29
N THR A 63 6.93 -6.68 9.15
CA THR A 63 8.40 -6.66 9.13
C THR A 63 8.98 -5.25 9.09
N GLY A 64 8.15 -4.23 8.87
CA GLY A 64 8.58 -2.85 8.64
C GLY A 64 9.45 -2.69 7.37
N ARG A 65 9.34 -3.63 6.43
CA ARG A 65 10.08 -3.64 5.18
C ARG A 65 9.12 -3.58 4.00
N PHE A 66 9.31 -2.64 3.11
CA PHE A 66 8.55 -2.53 1.87
C PHE A 66 9.47 -2.17 0.72
N ALA A 67 9.13 -2.63 -0.48
CA ALA A 67 9.87 -2.27 -1.66
C ALA A 67 9.25 -1.04 -2.33
N GLY A 68 10.06 -0.03 -2.59
CA GLY A 68 9.61 1.22 -3.18
C GLY A 68 10.72 2.28 -3.26
N LEU A 69 10.33 3.54 -3.31
CA LEU A 69 11.24 4.67 -3.50
C LEU A 69 11.77 5.26 -2.17
N GLY A 70 11.11 4.97 -1.05
CA GLY A 70 11.45 5.55 0.25
C GLY A 70 11.05 7.02 0.38
N ILE A 71 9.79 7.32 0.03
CA ILE A 71 9.19 8.65 0.20
C ILE A 71 7.92 8.56 1.04
N THR A 72 7.64 9.62 1.77
CA THR A 72 6.32 9.91 2.30
C THR A 72 5.60 10.81 1.33
N VAL A 73 4.42 10.40 0.89
CA VAL A 73 3.58 11.15 -0.06
C VAL A 73 2.28 11.60 0.58
N GLY A 74 1.73 12.66 0.08
CA GLY A 74 0.40 13.19 0.38
C GLY A 74 -0.27 13.67 -0.89
N ILE A 75 -1.45 14.27 -0.77
CA ILE A 75 -2.14 14.92 -1.89
C ILE A 75 -2.17 16.43 -1.64
N LYS A 76 -1.85 17.21 -2.67
CA LYS A 76 -1.93 18.66 -2.69
C LYS A 76 -2.42 19.12 -4.06
N ASP A 77 -3.45 19.94 -4.08
CA ASP A 77 -4.04 20.48 -5.32
C ASP A 77 -4.36 19.37 -6.34
N ASN A 78 -4.90 18.24 -5.86
CA ASN A 78 -5.24 17.00 -6.59
C ASN A 78 -4.04 16.27 -7.22
N TYR A 79 -2.81 16.66 -6.90
CA TYR A 79 -1.60 15.95 -7.29
C TYR A 79 -0.92 15.30 -6.09
N PRO A 80 -0.27 14.14 -6.28
CA PRO A 80 0.62 13.59 -5.28
C PRO A 80 1.80 14.54 -5.03
N VAL A 81 2.10 14.80 -3.77
CA VAL A 81 3.22 15.64 -3.34
C VAL A 81 4.17 14.84 -2.45
N VAL A 82 5.45 15.02 -2.67
CA VAL A 82 6.50 14.48 -1.80
C VAL A 82 6.50 15.29 -0.50
N ILE A 83 6.08 14.67 0.60
CA ILE A 83 6.17 15.27 1.93
C ILE A 83 7.61 15.21 2.41
N SER A 84 8.25 14.05 2.31
CA SER A 84 9.63 13.86 2.73
C SER A 84 10.23 12.60 2.08
N PRO A 85 11.38 12.70 1.40
CA PRO A 85 12.19 11.54 1.05
C PRO A 85 12.96 11.06 2.28
N MET A 86 13.03 9.76 2.49
CA MET A 86 13.77 9.15 3.59
C MET A 86 15.27 9.14 3.29
N ASP A 87 16.11 9.34 4.30
CA ASP A 87 17.56 9.33 4.12
C ASP A 87 18.08 7.94 3.70
N GLY A 88 19.03 7.95 2.77
CA GLY A 88 19.64 6.73 2.24
C GLY A 88 18.78 5.96 1.23
N THR A 89 17.62 6.48 0.85
CA THR A 89 16.69 5.81 -0.08
C THR A 89 16.90 6.23 -1.54
N PRO A 90 16.36 5.45 -2.51
CA PRO A 90 16.44 5.77 -3.93
C PRO A 90 15.91 7.17 -4.27
N ALA A 91 14.79 7.55 -3.69
CA ALA A 91 14.19 8.87 -3.94
C ALA A 91 15.10 10.02 -3.49
N LYS A 92 15.74 9.87 -2.32
CA LYS A 92 16.69 10.86 -1.82
C LYS A 92 17.92 10.97 -2.72
N ARG A 93 18.44 9.83 -3.19
CA ARG A 93 19.57 9.80 -4.16
C ARG A 93 19.19 10.37 -5.51
N ALA A 94 17.94 10.20 -5.94
CA ALA A 94 17.41 10.80 -7.17
C ALA A 94 17.16 12.32 -7.07
N GLY A 95 17.39 12.93 -5.90
CA GLY A 95 17.26 14.37 -5.70
C GLY A 95 15.83 14.87 -5.47
N LEU A 96 14.89 13.99 -5.13
CA LEU A 96 13.55 14.40 -4.73
C LEU A 96 13.60 15.21 -3.44
N GLN A 97 12.76 16.23 -3.35
CA GLN A 97 12.71 17.17 -2.23
C GLN A 97 11.27 17.32 -1.71
N PRO A 98 11.10 17.73 -0.46
CA PRO A 98 9.78 18.09 0.05
C PRO A 98 9.14 19.18 -0.83
N GLY A 99 7.87 18.98 -1.17
CA GLY A 99 7.10 19.89 -2.02
C GLY A 99 7.16 19.58 -3.52
N ASP A 100 7.95 18.62 -3.97
CA ASP A 100 7.90 18.14 -5.35
C ASP A 100 6.54 17.48 -5.63
N LEU A 101 5.91 17.81 -6.74
CA LEU A 101 4.72 17.16 -7.22
C LEU A 101 5.14 15.97 -8.10
N ILE A 102 4.45 14.88 -7.96
CA ILE A 102 4.55 13.75 -8.88
C ILE A 102 3.44 13.95 -9.91
N VAL A 103 3.80 14.46 -11.10
CA VAL A 103 2.84 14.87 -12.14
C VAL A 103 2.36 13.67 -12.95
N ALA A 104 3.24 12.69 -13.18
CA ALA A 104 2.89 11.46 -13.87
C ALA A 104 3.70 10.29 -13.31
N ILE A 105 3.14 9.09 -13.41
CA ILE A 105 3.77 7.80 -13.06
C ILE A 105 3.65 6.88 -14.27
N GLU A 106 4.76 6.33 -14.75
CA GLU A 106 4.82 5.49 -15.95
C GLU A 106 4.13 6.13 -17.18
N GLY A 107 4.23 7.46 -17.29
CA GLY A 107 3.63 8.23 -18.38
C GLY A 107 2.14 8.51 -18.22
N THR A 108 1.48 7.97 -17.19
CA THR A 108 0.08 8.25 -16.86
C THR A 108 0.00 9.44 -15.92
N ASP A 109 -0.85 10.43 -16.24
CA ASP A 109 -1.10 11.58 -15.38
C ASP A 109 -1.58 11.12 -14.00
N SER A 110 -1.04 11.71 -12.96
CA SER A 110 -1.39 11.38 -11.58
C SER A 110 -2.42 12.33 -10.96
N PHE A 111 -3.00 13.22 -11.75
CA PHE A 111 -4.09 14.09 -11.32
C PHE A 111 -5.30 13.28 -10.84
N GLU A 112 -5.85 13.65 -9.70
CA GLU A 112 -6.99 12.97 -9.06
C GLU A 112 -6.77 11.50 -8.64
N LEU A 113 -5.56 10.96 -8.75
CA LEU A 113 -5.29 9.64 -8.17
C LEU A 113 -5.42 9.71 -6.65
N SER A 114 -6.05 8.71 -6.08
CA SER A 114 -6.08 8.51 -4.64
C SER A 114 -4.67 8.23 -4.10
N LEU A 115 -4.46 8.52 -2.82
CA LEU A 115 -3.17 8.24 -2.19
C LEU A 115 -2.79 6.76 -2.25
N GLU A 116 -3.77 5.87 -2.18
CA GLU A 116 -3.59 4.42 -2.28
C GLU A 116 -3.11 3.98 -3.67
N GLU A 117 -3.73 4.50 -4.73
CA GLU A 117 -3.31 4.24 -6.12
C GLU A 117 -1.88 4.73 -6.37
N VAL A 118 -1.55 5.91 -5.87
CA VAL A 118 -0.19 6.47 -5.96
C VAL A 118 0.81 5.57 -5.24
N VAL A 119 0.54 5.19 -4.00
CA VAL A 119 1.42 4.32 -3.21
C VAL A 119 1.61 2.98 -3.88
N THR A 120 0.53 2.38 -4.41
CA THR A 120 0.58 1.11 -5.16
C THR A 120 1.43 1.23 -6.41
N SER A 121 1.29 2.31 -7.18
CA SER A 121 2.06 2.55 -8.41
C SER A 121 3.56 2.80 -8.15
N LEU A 122 3.88 3.45 -7.03
CA LEU A 122 5.27 3.72 -6.64
C LEU A 122 5.96 2.52 -5.98
N ARG A 123 5.21 1.58 -5.40
CA ARG A 123 5.70 0.29 -4.89
C ARG A 123 5.94 -0.69 -6.04
N GLY A 124 6.60 -1.80 -5.76
CA GLY A 124 6.84 -2.88 -6.73
C GLY A 124 7.99 -3.77 -6.29
N GLU A 125 8.40 -4.70 -7.15
CA GLU A 125 9.49 -5.62 -6.84
C GLU A 125 10.82 -4.87 -6.63
N PRO A 126 11.65 -5.26 -5.62
CA PRO A 126 12.98 -4.70 -5.45
C PRO A 126 13.82 -4.90 -6.72
N GLY A 127 14.52 -3.86 -7.16
CA GLY A 127 15.30 -3.85 -8.39
C GLY A 127 14.51 -3.47 -9.64
N SER A 128 13.17 -3.43 -9.60
CA SER A 128 12.38 -2.88 -10.70
C SER A 128 12.51 -1.36 -10.76
N MET A 129 12.29 -0.78 -11.93
CA MET A 129 12.36 0.66 -12.14
C MET A 129 10.95 1.25 -12.19
N VAL A 130 10.84 2.52 -11.86
CA VAL A 130 9.66 3.34 -12.10
C VAL A 130 10.06 4.69 -12.68
N ASN A 131 9.33 5.12 -13.69
CA ASN A 131 9.50 6.44 -14.30
C ASN A 131 8.47 7.40 -13.71
N ILE A 132 8.92 8.50 -13.15
CA ILE A 132 8.03 9.54 -12.65
C ILE A 132 8.36 10.89 -13.30
N THR A 133 7.34 11.67 -13.58
CA THR A 133 7.49 13.08 -13.98
C THR A 133 7.32 13.94 -12.74
N VAL A 134 8.31 14.74 -12.45
CA VAL A 134 8.37 15.57 -11.24
C VAL A 134 8.17 17.03 -11.61
N GLY A 135 7.31 17.71 -10.87
CA GLY A 135 7.10 19.17 -10.94
C GLY A 135 7.60 19.85 -9.68
N ARG A 136 8.45 20.84 -9.83
CA ARG A 136 8.96 21.68 -8.73
C ARG A 136 8.73 23.14 -9.05
N ALA A 137 8.23 23.91 -8.10
CA ALA A 137 7.97 25.33 -8.29
C ALA A 137 9.19 26.07 -8.84
N GLY A 138 8.97 26.85 -9.91
CA GLY A 138 10.03 27.63 -10.58
C GLY A 138 10.92 26.83 -11.55
N ASN A 139 10.66 25.55 -11.76
CA ASN A 139 11.41 24.71 -12.70
C ASN A 139 10.47 24.04 -13.71
N PRO A 140 10.94 23.73 -14.93
CA PRO A 140 10.20 22.86 -15.83
C PRO A 140 10.06 21.45 -15.23
N ASN A 141 8.97 20.76 -15.56
CA ASN A 141 8.82 19.36 -15.21
C ASN A 141 9.92 18.51 -15.84
N TRP A 142 10.40 17.51 -15.13
CA TRP A 142 11.43 16.58 -15.63
C TRP A 142 11.09 15.13 -15.30
N ASN A 143 11.60 14.23 -16.10
CA ASN A 143 11.44 12.80 -15.89
C ASN A 143 12.63 12.27 -15.08
N VAL A 144 12.35 11.36 -14.16
CA VAL A 144 13.36 10.64 -13.41
C VAL A 144 12.97 9.16 -13.30
N THR A 145 13.93 8.30 -13.62
CA THR A 145 13.80 6.86 -13.44
C THR A 145 14.44 6.48 -12.12
N ILE A 146 13.69 5.82 -11.25
CA ILE A 146 14.15 5.43 -9.93
C ILE A 146 14.03 3.91 -9.78
N THR A 147 15.10 3.25 -9.36
CA THR A 147 15.08 1.83 -9.03
C THR A 147 14.49 1.63 -7.66
N ARG A 148 13.49 0.76 -7.55
CA ARG A 148 12.88 0.40 -6.26
C ARG A 148 13.83 -0.44 -5.43
N GLU A 149 13.89 -0.16 -4.15
CA GLU A 149 14.72 -0.90 -3.20
C GLU A 149 13.89 -1.35 -2.00
N LEU A 150 14.40 -2.33 -1.28
CA LEU A 150 13.83 -2.74 0.00
C LEU A 150 14.13 -1.66 1.04
N ILE A 151 13.10 -0.92 1.42
CA ILE A 151 13.19 0.13 2.44
C ILE A 151 12.91 -0.49 3.81
N THR A 152 13.79 -0.27 4.75
CA THR A 152 13.62 -0.71 6.14
C THR A 152 13.32 0.50 7.01
N ILE A 153 12.15 0.54 7.62
CA ILE A 153 11.81 1.55 8.62
C ILE A 153 12.40 1.11 9.96
N LYS A 154 13.33 1.88 10.48
CA LYS A 154 13.85 1.64 11.83
C LYS A 154 12.84 2.10 12.86
N SER A 155 12.36 1.20 13.71
CA SER A 155 11.44 1.53 14.81
C SER A 155 12.08 2.52 15.79
N VAL A 156 13.38 2.42 16.03
CA VAL A 156 14.15 3.40 16.79
C VAL A 156 14.80 4.39 15.83
N ALA A 157 14.27 5.61 15.80
CA ALA A 157 14.77 6.67 14.92
C ALA A 157 16.07 7.26 15.45
N LEU A 158 16.16 7.42 16.76
CA LEU A 158 17.29 8.04 17.43
C LEU A 158 17.41 7.49 18.87
N ALA A 159 18.63 7.20 19.30
CA ALA A 159 18.93 6.84 20.67
C ALA A 159 20.27 7.45 21.07
N TYR A 160 20.30 8.20 22.14
CA TYR A 160 21.54 8.79 22.68
C TYR A 160 21.43 9.07 24.19
N LEU A 161 22.56 9.24 24.85
CA LEU A 161 22.61 9.65 26.24
C LEU A 161 22.61 11.18 26.34
N ILE A 162 21.65 11.74 27.05
CA ILE A 162 21.60 13.18 27.37
C ILE A 162 22.64 13.49 28.44
N THR A 163 22.75 12.61 29.43
CA THR A 163 23.79 12.63 30.48
C THR A 163 24.29 11.20 30.69
N SER A 164 25.26 11.01 31.59
CA SER A 164 25.75 9.67 31.96
C SER A 164 24.69 8.76 32.58
N GLN A 165 23.54 9.31 32.99
CA GLN A 165 22.47 8.56 33.68
C GLN A 165 21.09 8.65 32.97
N ILE A 166 20.95 9.50 31.94
CA ILE A 166 19.68 9.75 31.26
C ILE A 166 19.86 9.47 29.80
N GLY A 167 19.10 8.49 29.28
CA GLY A 167 19.00 8.17 27.84
C GLY A 167 17.74 8.73 27.20
N TYR A 168 17.84 9.10 25.94
CA TYR A 168 16.71 9.46 25.09
C TYR A 168 16.56 8.43 23.98
N ILE A 169 15.35 7.92 23.79
CA ILE A 169 15.00 7.01 22.70
C ILE A 169 13.80 7.58 21.99
N SER A 170 13.96 7.88 20.69
CA SER A 170 12.84 8.26 19.80
C SER A 170 12.39 7.04 19.02
N MET A 171 11.16 6.61 19.27
CA MET A 171 10.52 5.55 18.50
C MET A 171 9.60 6.16 17.46
N LYS A 172 9.67 5.67 16.22
CA LYS A 172 8.65 5.98 15.21
C LYS A 172 7.45 5.10 15.50
N GLU A 173 6.28 5.73 15.53
CA GLU A 173 5.02 5.00 15.56
C GLU A 173 4.91 4.16 14.29
N THR A 174 5.01 2.85 14.42
CA THR A 174 4.56 1.93 13.39
C THR A 174 3.04 1.97 13.46
N ARG A 175 2.41 2.69 12.55
CA ARG A 175 0.96 2.66 12.44
C ARG A 175 0.55 1.23 12.11
N PHE A 176 0.07 0.50 13.10
CA PHE A 176 -0.96 -0.48 12.84
C PHE A 176 -2.14 0.36 12.35
N SER A 177 -2.49 0.24 11.09
CA SER A 177 -3.71 0.82 10.58
C SER A 177 -4.84 0.17 11.37
N GLU A 178 -5.44 0.92 12.32
CA GLU A 178 -6.74 0.58 12.84
C GLU A 178 -7.67 0.59 11.63
N GLY A 179 -8.04 -0.62 11.17
CA GLY A 179 -9.09 -0.79 10.20
C GLY A 179 -10.40 -0.30 10.81
N THR A 180 -10.91 0.79 10.30
CA THR A 180 -12.33 1.15 10.42
C THR A 180 -13.09 0.51 9.30
#